data_4f75eca1c73b926822e9de6fb3ab52d5
#
_entry.id   4f75eca1c73b926822e9de6fb3ab52d5
#
_cell.length_a   1.000
_cell.length_b   1.000
_cell.length_c   1.000
_cell.angle_alpha   90.00
_cell.angle_beta   90.00
_cell.angle_gamma   90.00
#
_symmetry.space_group_name_H-M   'P 1'
#
loop_
_entity.id
_entity.type
_entity.pdbx_description
1 polymer ?
#
loop_
_entity_poly.entity_id
_entity_poly.type
_entity_poly.pdbx_seq_one_letter_code
_entity_poly.pdbx_strand_id
1 'polypeptide(L)'
;MSATPERPGDRRIAVLASRVGADEKRLFDAFDRRGVPFDHVDTRRQWFQAGRRELPWGLALNREIGQVRAAYAARCLAAAGVEVVNSADATEVCGDKWRSTLALEAAGVPTPRTALGLTPQAALDALETIGYPALIKPLVGSWGRLIVQLPDRASAEGVLEYAAALPGPQSHLGYVQELIEKPDRDIRVIVVGGRVLGAVYRTGESLRTNVALGGQALPCEVTPEITKLSLDAAAAVGADIAGVDLIEDRDGRLLVLEVNHRVEFSGFQAALADQVDVADHIVDHLLERAQR
;
A
#
# COMPACT_ATOMS: atom_id res chain seq x y z
N MET A 1 24.80 -23.28 31.80
CA MET A 1 25.39 -22.01 31.31
C MET A 1 24.22 -21.06 31.15
N SER A 2 24.11 -20.07 32.04
CA SER A 2 23.04 -19.08 32.03
C SER A 2 23.33 -18.09 30.91
N ALA A 3 22.52 -18.05 29.86
CA ALA A 3 22.59 -17.03 28.83
C ALA A 3 22.20 -15.69 29.49
N THR A 4 23.09 -14.72 29.44
CA THR A 4 22.80 -13.35 29.83
C THR A 4 21.63 -12.85 28.98
N PRO A 5 20.56 -12.26 29.55
CA PRO A 5 19.49 -11.72 28.75
C PRO A 5 20.04 -10.60 27.86
N GLU A 6 19.90 -10.75 26.53
CA GLU A 6 20.22 -9.72 25.56
C GLU A 6 19.44 -8.45 25.89
N ARG A 7 20.11 -7.31 25.89
CA ARG A 7 19.47 -6.00 26.08
C ARG A 7 18.53 -5.74 24.90
N PRO A 8 17.42 -4.99 25.11
CA PRO A 8 16.48 -4.65 24.01
C PRO A 8 17.14 -4.05 22.75
N GLY A 9 18.34 -3.46 22.89
CA GLY A 9 19.11 -2.88 21.76
C GLY A 9 19.97 -3.87 20.96
N ASP A 10 20.10 -5.13 21.37
CA ASP A 10 20.93 -6.14 20.68
C ASP A 10 20.13 -6.97 19.66
N ARG A 11 18.81 -6.78 19.57
CA ARG A 11 17.96 -7.55 18.64
C ARG A 11 18.11 -7.03 17.22
N ARG A 12 18.36 -7.94 16.29
CA ARG A 12 18.52 -7.64 14.86
C ARG A 12 17.21 -7.16 14.24
N ILE A 13 17.33 -6.43 13.14
CA ILE A 13 16.18 -6.04 12.30
C ILE A 13 15.93 -7.14 11.26
N ALA A 14 14.68 -7.58 11.12
CA ALA A 14 14.27 -8.48 10.04
C ALA A 14 13.75 -7.67 8.84
N VAL A 15 14.12 -8.07 7.62
CA VAL A 15 13.48 -7.58 6.39
C VAL A 15 12.75 -8.76 5.75
N LEU A 16 11.42 -8.72 5.82
CA LEU A 16 10.56 -9.78 5.30
C LEU A 16 10.38 -9.61 3.79
N ALA A 17 10.86 -10.52 2.98
CA ALA A 17 10.65 -10.48 1.54
C ALA A 17 10.77 -11.88 0.92
N SER A 18 9.72 -12.35 0.24
CA SER A 18 9.79 -13.57 -0.57
C SER A 18 10.46 -13.37 -1.92
N ARG A 19 10.59 -12.13 -2.36
CA ARG A 19 11.26 -11.73 -3.60
C ARG A 19 12.15 -10.52 -3.33
N VAL A 20 13.41 -10.63 -3.72
CA VAL A 20 14.37 -9.53 -3.66
C VAL A 20 14.42 -8.85 -5.03
N GLY A 21 13.79 -7.69 -5.15
CA GLY A 21 13.80 -6.84 -6.32
C GLY A 21 14.82 -5.71 -6.21
N ALA A 22 14.69 -4.70 -7.06
CA ALA A 22 15.57 -3.52 -7.04
C ALA A 22 15.42 -2.72 -5.74
N ASP A 23 14.19 -2.57 -5.24
CA ASP A 23 13.90 -1.83 -4.01
C ASP A 23 14.52 -2.53 -2.78
N GLU A 24 14.35 -3.86 -2.68
CA GLU A 24 14.92 -4.63 -1.57
C GLU A 24 16.46 -4.61 -1.60
N LYS A 25 17.08 -4.64 -2.78
CA LYS A 25 18.54 -4.49 -2.90
C LYS A 25 19.02 -3.13 -2.41
N ARG A 26 18.33 -2.05 -2.80
CA ARG A 26 18.63 -0.69 -2.31
C ARG A 26 18.49 -0.58 -0.78
N LEU A 27 17.48 -1.23 -0.20
CA LEU A 27 17.33 -1.29 1.26
C LEU A 27 18.49 -2.04 1.90
N PHE A 28 18.90 -3.18 1.36
CA PHE A 28 20.04 -3.94 1.89
C PHE A 28 21.33 -3.13 1.79
N ASP A 29 21.60 -2.47 0.67
CA ASP A 29 22.72 -1.57 0.49
C ASP A 29 22.69 -0.39 1.50
N ALA A 30 21.49 0.12 1.83
CA ALA A 30 21.33 1.19 2.80
C ALA A 30 21.63 0.72 4.24
N PHE A 31 21.25 -0.50 4.62
CA PHE A 31 21.65 -1.11 5.89
C PHE A 31 23.15 -1.31 5.96
N ASP A 32 23.76 -1.85 4.89
CA ASP A 32 25.20 -2.10 4.81
C ASP A 32 26.01 -0.80 4.92
N ARG A 33 25.61 0.26 4.21
CA ARG A 33 26.26 1.59 4.29
C ARG A 33 26.25 2.17 5.71
N ARG A 34 25.25 1.83 6.52
CA ARG A 34 25.13 2.28 7.92
C ARG A 34 25.77 1.33 8.93
N GLY A 35 26.30 0.20 8.47
CA GLY A 35 26.85 -0.83 9.34
C GLY A 35 25.80 -1.45 10.28
N VAL A 36 24.52 -1.44 9.89
CA VAL A 36 23.41 -1.98 10.70
C VAL A 36 23.16 -3.42 10.31
N PRO A 37 23.33 -4.37 11.24
CA PRO A 37 23.06 -5.78 10.98
C PRO A 37 21.55 -6.02 10.79
N PHE A 38 21.18 -6.73 9.74
CA PHE A 38 19.81 -7.15 9.46
C PHE A 38 19.76 -8.60 9.00
N ASP A 39 18.57 -9.20 9.06
CA ASP A 39 18.30 -10.52 8.51
C ASP A 39 17.30 -10.42 7.35
N HIS A 40 17.68 -10.86 6.16
CA HIS A 40 16.69 -11.11 5.10
C HIS A 40 15.90 -12.38 5.42
N VAL A 41 14.60 -12.24 5.58
CA VAL A 41 13.69 -13.32 5.96
C VAL A 41 12.77 -13.66 4.79
N ASP A 42 13.05 -14.81 4.12
CA ASP A 42 12.13 -15.31 3.09
C ASP A 42 10.87 -15.89 3.76
N THR A 43 9.78 -15.17 3.65
CA THR A 43 8.49 -15.54 4.28
C THR A 43 7.92 -16.87 3.80
N ARG A 44 8.31 -17.38 2.62
CA ARG A 44 7.92 -18.70 2.11
C ARG A 44 8.51 -19.86 2.90
N ARG A 45 9.56 -19.58 3.68
CA ARG A 45 10.28 -20.55 4.50
C ARG A 45 9.99 -20.38 5.98
N GLN A 46 9.15 -19.40 6.36
CA GLN A 46 8.79 -19.15 7.75
C GLN A 46 7.57 -19.95 8.18
N TRP A 47 7.62 -20.41 9.40
CA TRP A 47 6.49 -20.96 10.12
C TRP A 47 6.47 -20.40 11.54
N PHE A 48 5.29 -20.30 12.10
CA PHE A 48 5.09 -19.76 13.45
C PHE A 48 4.31 -20.74 14.29
N GLN A 49 4.72 -20.88 15.56
CA GLN A 49 4.03 -21.71 16.54
C GLN A 49 3.29 -20.79 17.55
N ALA A 50 2.02 -21.05 17.75
CA ALA A 50 1.24 -20.31 18.74
C ALA A 50 1.85 -20.44 20.14
N GLY A 51 2.00 -19.32 20.84
CA GLY A 51 2.60 -19.26 22.17
C GLY A 51 4.12 -19.17 22.21
N ARG A 52 4.83 -19.40 21.09
CA ARG A 52 6.28 -19.19 21.02
C ARG A 52 6.58 -17.71 20.83
N ARG A 53 7.41 -17.15 21.72
CA ARG A 53 7.78 -15.70 21.72
C ARG A 53 9.27 -15.45 21.53
N GLU A 54 10.08 -16.48 21.38
CA GLU A 54 11.53 -16.34 21.20
C GLU A 54 11.87 -16.22 19.72
N LEU A 55 12.01 -14.98 19.26
CA LEU A 55 12.50 -14.63 17.94
C LEU A 55 13.74 -13.73 18.09
N PRO A 56 14.71 -13.85 17.16
CA PRO A 56 15.98 -13.09 17.25
C PRO A 56 15.82 -11.60 16.87
N TRP A 57 14.60 -11.17 16.53
CA TRP A 57 14.32 -9.83 16.02
C TRP A 57 13.56 -8.99 17.05
N GLY A 58 13.89 -7.70 17.13
CA GLY A 58 13.13 -6.71 17.89
C GLY A 58 12.20 -5.89 16.99
N LEU A 59 12.61 -5.70 15.73
CA LEU A 59 11.91 -4.93 14.73
C LEU A 59 11.92 -5.68 13.39
N ALA A 60 10.85 -5.56 12.62
CA ALA A 60 10.76 -6.13 11.29
C ALA A 60 10.21 -5.11 10.28
N LEU A 61 10.85 -5.00 9.12
CA LEU A 61 10.32 -4.29 7.95
C LEU A 61 9.57 -5.27 7.07
N ASN A 62 8.28 -5.04 6.85
CA ASN A 62 7.44 -5.90 6.03
C ASN A 62 7.45 -5.48 4.56
N ARG A 63 8.25 -6.18 3.76
CA ARG A 63 8.37 -6.02 2.30
C ARG A 63 7.79 -7.20 1.52
N GLU A 64 6.97 -8.04 2.17
CA GLU A 64 6.34 -9.18 1.51
C GLU A 64 5.33 -8.72 0.45
N ILE A 65 5.44 -9.30 -0.76
CA ILE A 65 4.62 -8.92 -1.91
C ILE A 65 3.22 -9.56 -1.88
N GLY A 66 3.10 -10.74 -1.30
CA GLY A 66 1.84 -11.46 -1.22
C GLY A 66 0.99 -10.93 -0.07
N GLN A 67 -0.10 -10.21 -0.34
CA GLN A 67 -0.93 -9.52 0.67
C GLN A 67 -1.32 -10.40 1.85
N VAL A 68 -1.83 -11.60 1.60
CA VAL A 68 -2.23 -12.54 2.68
C VAL A 68 -1.03 -12.93 3.52
N ARG A 69 0.10 -13.25 2.89
CA ARG A 69 1.32 -13.63 3.59
C ARG A 69 1.91 -12.47 4.37
N ALA A 70 1.88 -11.25 3.82
CA ALA A 70 2.31 -10.03 4.49
C ALA A 70 1.52 -9.80 5.79
N ALA A 71 0.18 -9.89 5.72
CA ALA A 71 -0.70 -9.70 6.86
C ALA A 71 -0.46 -10.76 7.96
N TYR A 72 -0.40 -12.04 7.58
CA TYR A 72 -0.15 -13.11 8.56
C TYR A 72 1.26 -13.05 9.15
N ALA A 73 2.29 -12.76 8.35
CA ALA A 73 3.65 -12.62 8.88
C ALA A 73 3.73 -11.46 9.89
N ALA A 74 3.17 -10.29 9.56
CA ALA A 74 3.11 -9.16 10.47
C ALA A 74 2.35 -9.51 11.77
N ARG A 75 1.21 -10.18 11.66
CA ARG A 75 0.39 -10.59 12.82
C ARG A 75 1.13 -11.58 13.72
N CYS A 76 1.80 -12.58 13.13
CA CYS A 76 2.57 -13.58 13.88
C CYS A 76 3.78 -12.96 14.59
N LEU A 77 4.50 -12.06 13.93
CA LEU A 77 5.64 -11.36 14.51
C LEU A 77 5.20 -10.44 15.66
N ALA A 78 4.12 -9.68 15.47
CA ALA A 78 3.55 -8.82 16.52
C ALA A 78 3.10 -9.64 17.75
N ALA A 79 2.47 -10.81 17.54
CA ALA A 79 2.08 -11.72 18.61
C ALA A 79 3.30 -12.33 19.35
N ALA A 80 4.45 -12.41 18.71
CA ALA A 80 5.71 -12.84 19.31
C ALA A 80 6.49 -11.68 19.98
N GLY A 81 5.93 -10.44 19.96
CA GLY A 81 6.55 -9.27 20.57
C GLY A 81 7.59 -8.56 19.69
N VAL A 82 7.59 -8.84 18.38
CA VAL A 82 8.40 -8.13 17.39
C VAL A 82 7.60 -6.93 16.87
N GLU A 83 8.15 -5.75 16.92
CA GLU A 83 7.56 -4.57 16.28
C GLU A 83 7.62 -4.72 14.75
N VAL A 84 6.56 -4.37 14.05
CA VAL A 84 6.50 -4.55 12.58
C VAL A 84 6.14 -3.23 11.90
N VAL A 85 6.95 -2.83 10.95
CA VAL A 85 6.72 -1.68 10.05
C VAL A 85 6.47 -2.19 8.62
N ASN A 86 5.32 -1.98 8.01
CA ASN A 86 4.11 -1.44 8.63
C ASN A 86 3.46 -2.50 9.54
N SER A 87 2.69 -2.03 10.51
CA SER A 87 1.97 -2.89 11.45
C SER A 87 1.05 -3.88 10.74
N ALA A 88 0.63 -4.93 11.44
CA ALA A 88 -0.34 -5.90 10.90
C ALA A 88 -1.67 -5.21 10.53
N ASP A 89 -2.15 -4.29 11.36
CA ASP A 89 -3.40 -3.56 11.11
C ASP A 89 -3.28 -2.66 9.87
N ALA A 90 -2.22 -1.87 9.75
CA ALA A 90 -1.96 -1.06 8.56
C ALA A 90 -1.82 -1.91 7.29
N THR A 91 -1.13 -3.07 7.38
CA THR A 91 -0.99 -4.01 6.27
C THR A 91 -2.34 -4.56 5.81
N GLU A 92 -3.23 -4.90 6.75
CA GLU A 92 -4.57 -5.41 6.44
C GLU A 92 -5.48 -4.31 5.88
N VAL A 93 -5.45 -3.10 6.46
CA VAL A 93 -6.27 -1.97 5.99
C VAL A 93 -5.86 -1.57 4.58
N CYS A 94 -4.57 -1.33 4.33
CA CYS A 94 -4.09 -0.95 3.00
C CYS A 94 -4.25 -2.06 1.95
N GLY A 95 -4.28 -3.32 2.38
CA GLY A 95 -4.42 -4.48 1.49
C GLY A 95 -5.84 -4.74 0.98
N ASP A 96 -6.83 -4.06 1.53
CA ASP A 96 -8.24 -4.17 1.18
C ASP A 96 -8.82 -2.79 0.86
N LYS A 97 -9.27 -2.60 -0.38
CA LYS A 97 -9.74 -1.30 -0.87
C LYS A 97 -10.92 -0.75 -0.08
N TRP A 98 -11.84 -1.61 0.36
CA TRP A 98 -12.98 -1.15 1.13
C TRP A 98 -12.59 -0.70 2.54
N ARG A 99 -11.74 -1.47 3.22
CA ARG A 99 -11.20 -1.08 4.53
C ARG A 99 -10.41 0.23 4.45
N SER A 100 -9.61 0.40 3.41
CA SER A 100 -8.86 1.64 3.14
C SER A 100 -9.80 2.83 2.90
N THR A 101 -10.84 2.64 2.06
CA THR A 101 -11.86 3.67 1.80
C THR A 101 -12.58 4.09 3.10
N LEU A 102 -13.02 3.13 3.91
CA LEU A 102 -13.66 3.43 5.19
C LEU A 102 -12.74 4.21 6.15
N ALA A 103 -11.46 3.87 6.19
CA ALA A 103 -10.50 4.57 7.04
C ALA A 103 -10.29 6.03 6.56
N LEU A 104 -10.17 6.24 5.26
CA LEU A 104 -10.04 7.57 4.65
C LEU A 104 -11.29 8.41 4.91
N GLU A 105 -12.48 7.88 4.66
CA GLU A 105 -13.75 8.55 4.91
C GLU A 105 -13.93 8.93 6.38
N ALA A 106 -13.63 8.01 7.32
CA ALA A 106 -13.70 8.27 8.75
C ALA A 106 -12.75 9.38 9.22
N ALA A 107 -11.62 9.56 8.52
CA ALA A 107 -10.64 10.62 8.76
C ALA A 107 -10.98 11.94 8.03
N GLY A 108 -12.04 11.97 7.21
CA GLY A 108 -12.41 13.13 6.40
C GLY A 108 -11.43 13.41 5.26
N VAL A 109 -10.68 12.39 4.81
CA VAL A 109 -9.76 12.50 3.66
C VAL A 109 -10.56 12.39 2.38
N PRO A 110 -10.48 13.36 1.46
CA PRO A 110 -11.20 13.32 0.19
C PRO A 110 -10.83 12.09 -0.63
N THR A 111 -11.83 11.30 -1.02
CA THR A 111 -11.70 10.10 -1.86
C THR A 111 -12.87 10.03 -2.85
N PRO A 112 -12.76 9.36 -4.00
CA PRO A 112 -13.87 9.20 -4.92
C PRO A 112 -15.06 8.50 -4.26
N ARG A 113 -16.29 8.90 -4.63
CA ARG A 113 -17.51 8.24 -4.12
C ARG A 113 -17.46 6.74 -4.42
N THR A 114 -17.65 5.95 -3.40
CA THR A 114 -17.44 4.51 -3.46
C THR A 114 -18.53 3.77 -2.68
N ALA A 115 -18.95 2.62 -3.17
CA ALA A 115 -19.88 1.74 -2.48
C ALA A 115 -19.43 0.27 -2.58
N LEU A 116 -19.90 -0.54 -1.65
CA LEU A 116 -19.69 -1.98 -1.64
C LEU A 116 -21.03 -2.70 -1.66
N GLY A 117 -21.32 -3.41 -2.75
CA GLY A 117 -22.39 -4.37 -2.83
C GLY A 117 -21.94 -5.73 -2.29
N LEU A 118 -22.68 -6.31 -1.34
CA LEU A 118 -22.36 -7.62 -0.78
C LEU A 118 -22.84 -8.78 -1.65
N THR A 119 -23.59 -8.47 -2.71
CA THR A 119 -23.99 -9.38 -3.77
C THR A 119 -23.88 -8.64 -5.10
N PRO A 120 -23.84 -9.35 -6.26
CA PRO A 120 -23.90 -8.71 -7.57
C PRO A 120 -25.12 -7.79 -7.74
N GLN A 121 -26.29 -8.18 -7.24
CA GLN A 121 -27.49 -7.34 -7.31
C GLN A 121 -27.33 -6.06 -6.48
N ALA A 122 -26.85 -6.17 -5.24
CA ALA A 122 -26.59 -5.00 -4.39
C ALA A 122 -25.53 -4.06 -4.98
N ALA A 123 -24.55 -4.61 -5.71
CA ALA A 123 -23.56 -3.79 -6.42
C ALA A 123 -24.19 -3.03 -7.59
N LEU A 124 -25.15 -3.64 -8.29
CA LEU A 124 -25.90 -2.97 -9.35
C LEU A 124 -26.77 -1.83 -8.78
N ASP A 125 -27.44 -2.07 -7.64
CA ASP A 125 -28.24 -1.04 -6.96
C ASP A 125 -27.34 0.13 -6.47
N ALA A 126 -26.15 -0.18 -6.00
CA ALA A 126 -25.15 0.83 -5.61
C ALA A 126 -24.69 1.67 -6.82
N LEU A 127 -24.51 1.06 -8.00
CA LEU A 127 -24.15 1.76 -9.23
C LEU A 127 -25.23 2.76 -9.67
N GLU A 128 -26.51 2.44 -9.46
CA GLU A 128 -27.60 3.38 -9.73
C GLU A 128 -27.52 4.66 -8.85
N THR A 129 -26.92 4.52 -7.65
CA THR A 129 -26.71 5.65 -6.74
C THR A 129 -25.44 6.45 -7.09
N ILE A 130 -24.35 5.74 -7.43
CA ILE A 130 -23.07 6.36 -7.82
C ILE A 130 -23.20 7.04 -9.18
N GLY A 131 -23.91 6.42 -10.12
CA GLY A 131 -24.05 6.86 -11.50
C GLY A 131 -23.01 6.24 -12.44
N TYR A 132 -23.19 6.51 -13.72
CA TYR A 132 -22.30 6.06 -14.79
C TYR A 132 -21.66 7.24 -15.51
N PRO A 133 -20.44 7.10 -16.04
CA PRO A 133 -19.60 5.91 -15.99
C PRO A 133 -19.01 5.66 -14.59
N ALA A 134 -18.78 4.40 -14.25
CA ALA A 134 -18.21 3.98 -12.98
C ALA A 134 -17.09 2.95 -13.18
N LEU A 135 -16.43 2.57 -12.09
CA LEU A 135 -15.41 1.52 -12.06
C LEU A 135 -15.86 0.40 -11.13
N ILE A 136 -15.60 -0.84 -11.50
CA ILE A 136 -15.60 -1.98 -10.58
C ILE A 136 -14.17 -2.48 -10.40
N LYS A 137 -13.80 -2.78 -9.16
CA LYS A 137 -12.44 -3.18 -8.78
C LYS A 137 -12.48 -4.38 -7.84
N PRO A 138 -11.48 -5.28 -7.87
CA PRO A 138 -11.36 -6.30 -6.83
C PRO A 138 -10.99 -5.64 -5.50
N LEU A 139 -11.52 -6.14 -4.38
CA LEU A 139 -11.18 -5.66 -3.03
C LEU A 139 -9.68 -5.79 -2.74
N VAL A 140 -9.12 -6.94 -3.07
CA VAL A 140 -7.69 -7.25 -2.93
C VAL A 140 -7.07 -7.38 -4.31
N GLY A 141 -6.01 -6.63 -4.58
CA GLY A 141 -5.32 -6.64 -5.87
C GLY A 141 -4.48 -5.40 -6.05
N SER A 142 -3.45 -5.51 -6.89
CA SER A 142 -2.48 -4.45 -7.16
C SER A 142 -2.27 -4.26 -8.67
N TRP A 143 -1.57 -3.18 -9.04
CA TRP A 143 -1.17 -2.83 -10.40
C TRP A 143 -2.35 -2.59 -11.36
N GLY A 144 -3.52 -2.15 -10.87
CA GLY A 144 -4.68 -1.86 -11.71
C GLY A 144 -5.25 -3.08 -12.45
N ARG A 145 -4.91 -4.31 -12.03
CA ARG A 145 -5.45 -5.52 -12.64
C ARG A 145 -6.91 -5.70 -12.26
N LEU A 146 -7.71 -6.19 -13.22
CA LEU A 146 -9.14 -6.45 -13.04
C LEU A 146 -9.99 -5.21 -12.70
N ILE A 147 -9.49 -4.01 -12.98
CA ILE A 147 -10.31 -2.80 -12.97
C ILE A 147 -11.07 -2.75 -14.29
N VAL A 148 -12.39 -2.67 -14.21
CA VAL A 148 -13.28 -2.59 -15.37
C VAL A 148 -14.05 -1.27 -15.31
N GLN A 149 -14.05 -0.53 -16.41
CA GLN A 149 -14.91 0.62 -16.59
C GLN A 149 -16.31 0.15 -17.00
N LEU A 150 -17.31 0.70 -16.36
CA LEU A 150 -18.73 0.44 -16.58
C LEU A 150 -19.34 1.73 -17.16
N PRO A 151 -19.47 1.82 -18.49
CA PRO A 151 -20.00 3.02 -19.12
C PRO A 151 -21.51 3.19 -18.86
N ASP A 152 -22.22 2.08 -18.66
CA ASP A 152 -23.65 2.03 -18.51
C ASP A 152 -24.10 0.80 -17.70
N ARG A 153 -25.42 0.74 -17.42
CA ARG A 153 -26.04 -0.35 -16.68
C ARG A 153 -25.88 -1.72 -17.38
N ALA A 154 -26.03 -1.79 -18.71
CA ALA A 154 -25.96 -3.05 -19.42
C ALA A 154 -24.57 -3.70 -19.33
N SER A 155 -23.51 -2.88 -19.41
CA SER A 155 -22.14 -3.30 -19.18
C SER A 155 -21.93 -3.79 -17.74
N ALA A 156 -22.53 -3.09 -16.76
CA ALA A 156 -22.46 -3.48 -15.36
C ALA A 156 -23.14 -4.83 -15.08
N GLU A 157 -24.33 -5.05 -15.64
CA GLU A 157 -25.08 -6.31 -15.54
C GLU A 157 -24.22 -7.48 -16.05
N GLY A 158 -23.63 -7.36 -17.26
CA GLY A 158 -22.79 -8.40 -17.83
C GLY A 158 -21.55 -8.72 -17.00
N VAL A 159 -20.87 -7.69 -16.43
CA VAL A 159 -19.69 -7.89 -15.57
C VAL A 159 -20.07 -8.56 -14.26
N LEU A 160 -21.17 -8.14 -13.64
CA LEU A 160 -21.64 -8.69 -12.37
C LEU A 160 -22.21 -10.11 -12.52
N GLU A 161 -22.87 -10.42 -13.64
CA GLU A 161 -23.30 -11.79 -13.98
C GLU A 161 -22.08 -12.72 -14.12
N TYR A 162 -21.05 -12.28 -14.84
CA TYR A 162 -19.80 -13.04 -14.92
C TYR A 162 -19.15 -13.23 -13.54
N ALA A 163 -19.10 -12.20 -12.71
CA ALA A 163 -18.55 -12.27 -11.36
C ALA A 163 -19.33 -13.26 -10.47
N ALA A 164 -20.66 -13.31 -10.60
CA ALA A 164 -21.53 -14.24 -9.89
C ALA A 164 -21.27 -15.72 -10.26
N ALA A 165 -20.80 -15.99 -11.48
CA ALA A 165 -20.47 -17.34 -11.94
C ALA A 165 -19.11 -17.84 -11.45
N LEU A 166 -18.25 -16.96 -10.89
CA LEU A 166 -16.95 -17.36 -10.36
C LEU A 166 -17.09 -18.10 -9.03
N PRO A 167 -16.25 -19.12 -8.75
CA PRO A 167 -16.41 -19.96 -7.56
C PRO A 167 -15.95 -19.27 -6.25
N GLY A 168 -15.23 -18.17 -6.33
CA GLY A 168 -14.66 -17.50 -5.16
C GLY A 168 -15.69 -16.58 -4.48
N PRO A 169 -15.99 -16.71 -3.17
CA PRO A 169 -16.95 -15.84 -2.49
C PRO A 169 -16.61 -14.34 -2.59
N GLN A 170 -15.34 -14.00 -2.65
CA GLN A 170 -14.89 -12.61 -2.78
C GLN A 170 -15.21 -12.00 -4.15
N SER A 171 -15.38 -12.82 -5.21
CA SER A 171 -15.77 -12.32 -6.53
C SER A 171 -17.21 -11.83 -6.58
N HIS A 172 -18.05 -12.22 -5.62
CA HIS A 172 -19.43 -11.78 -5.52
C HIS A 172 -19.60 -10.41 -4.84
N LEU A 173 -18.51 -9.87 -4.26
CA LEU A 173 -18.50 -8.54 -3.67
C LEU A 173 -18.17 -7.50 -4.74
N GLY A 174 -19.05 -6.53 -4.92
CA GLY A 174 -18.85 -5.46 -5.89
C GLY A 174 -18.35 -4.19 -5.23
N TYR A 175 -17.04 -3.92 -5.27
CA TYR A 175 -16.48 -2.62 -4.94
C TYR A 175 -16.61 -1.71 -6.16
N VAL A 176 -17.53 -0.78 -6.09
CA VAL A 176 -17.86 0.14 -7.19
C VAL A 176 -17.49 1.57 -6.80
N GLN A 177 -16.93 2.31 -7.75
CA GLN A 177 -16.42 3.65 -7.53
C GLN A 177 -16.74 4.54 -8.71
N GLU A 178 -17.06 5.83 -8.46
CA GLU A 178 -17.21 6.80 -9.53
C GLU A 178 -15.96 6.90 -10.39
N LEU A 179 -16.12 7.10 -11.68
CA LEU A 179 -15.03 7.40 -12.59
C LEU A 179 -14.72 8.90 -12.53
N ILE A 180 -13.58 9.23 -11.96
CA ILE A 180 -13.10 10.62 -11.97
C ILE A 180 -12.46 10.89 -13.33
N GLU A 181 -12.98 11.88 -14.03
CA GLU A 181 -12.33 12.42 -15.22
C GLU A 181 -11.08 13.20 -14.79
N LYS A 182 -9.94 12.69 -15.17
CA LYS A 182 -8.63 13.19 -14.76
C LYS A 182 -7.70 13.36 -15.95
N PRO A 183 -6.64 14.17 -15.86
CA PRO A 183 -5.53 14.11 -16.81
C PRO A 183 -4.97 12.69 -16.92
N ASP A 184 -4.29 12.36 -18.03
CA ASP A 184 -3.66 11.04 -18.25
C ASP A 184 -2.47 10.80 -17.32
N ARG A 185 -2.64 11.16 -16.06
CA ARG A 185 -1.65 11.02 -14.99
C ARG A 185 -2.31 10.80 -13.65
N ASP A 186 -1.54 10.31 -12.70
CA ASP A 186 -1.80 10.38 -11.27
C ASP A 186 -0.53 10.84 -10.53
N ILE A 187 -0.66 11.09 -9.23
CA ILE A 187 0.45 11.54 -8.39
C ILE A 187 0.75 10.43 -7.38
N ARG A 188 1.99 9.94 -7.37
CA ARG A 188 2.51 9.06 -6.33
C ARG A 188 3.34 9.87 -5.35
N VAL A 189 2.93 9.85 -4.08
CA VAL A 189 3.65 10.46 -2.97
C VAL A 189 4.23 9.36 -2.08
N ILE A 190 5.48 9.52 -1.62
CA ILE A 190 6.06 8.61 -0.62
C ILE A 190 6.11 9.32 0.72
N VAL A 191 5.53 8.64 1.73
CA VAL A 191 5.55 9.06 3.13
C VAL A 191 6.36 8.04 3.92
N VAL A 192 7.27 8.52 4.78
CA VAL A 192 8.05 7.70 5.72
C VAL A 192 8.11 8.40 7.06
N GLY A 193 7.68 7.74 8.12
CA GLY A 193 7.75 8.26 9.48
C GLY A 193 7.07 9.62 9.68
N GLY A 194 5.93 9.84 9.01
CA GLY A 194 5.19 11.10 9.09
C GLY A 194 5.81 12.25 8.29
N ARG A 195 6.70 11.95 7.33
CA ARG A 195 7.33 12.94 6.43
C ARG A 195 7.07 12.58 4.97
N VAL A 196 6.68 13.56 4.17
CA VAL A 196 6.62 13.42 2.71
C VAL A 196 8.04 13.53 2.16
N LEU A 197 8.50 12.49 1.47
CA LEU A 197 9.83 12.47 0.84
C LEU A 197 9.84 13.16 -0.52
N GLY A 198 8.72 13.20 -1.20
CA GLY A 198 8.56 13.78 -2.53
C GLY A 198 7.30 13.30 -3.21
N ALA A 199 7.10 13.75 -4.45
CA ALA A 199 6.01 13.33 -5.31
C ALA A 199 6.48 13.17 -6.75
N VAL A 200 5.82 12.25 -7.48
CA VAL A 200 6.03 12.08 -8.93
C VAL A 200 4.69 11.96 -9.63
N TYR A 201 4.58 12.54 -10.81
CA TYR A 201 3.54 12.20 -11.76
C TYR A 201 3.84 10.82 -12.37
N ARG A 202 2.83 9.98 -12.44
CA ARG A 202 2.90 8.74 -13.22
C ARG A 202 1.98 8.91 -14.42
N THR A 203 2.55 8.80 -15.61
CA THR A 203 1.83 8.92 -16.88
C THR A 203 1.71 7.56 -17.56
N GLY A 204 0.60 7.31 -18.26
CA GLY A 204 0.37 6.08 -19.00
C GLY A 204 -0.75 6.26 -20.03
N GLU A 205 -0.77 5.41 -21.06
CA GLU A 205 -1.71 5.49 -22.18
C GLU A 205 -3.15 5.02 -21.84
N SER A 206 -3.45 4.76 -20.57
CA SER A 206 -4.75 4.24 -20.15
C SER A 206 -5.06 4.63 -18.70
N LEU A 207 -6.22 4.17 -18.17
CA LEU A 207 -6.55 4.24 -16.75
C LEU A 207 -5.44 3.67 -15.82
N ARG A 208 -4.46 2.94 -16.40
CA ARG A 208 -3.35 2.32 -15.69
C ARG A 208 -2.08 3.13 -15.90
N THR A 209 -1.74 3.94 -14.92
CA THR A 209 -0.55 4.81 -14.92
C THR A 209 0.66 4.18 -14.21
N ASN A 210 0.59 2.88 -13.87
CA ASN A 210 1.66 2.20 -13.13
C ASN A 210 2.96 2.11 -13.93
N VAL A 211 4.06 2.58 -13.37
CA VAL A 211 5.42 2.49 -13.93
C VAL A 211 5.82 1.04 -14.25
N ALA A 212 5.39 0.08 -13.44
CA ALA A 212 5.62 -1.35 -13.68
C ALA A 212 4.97 -1.89 -14.98
N LEU A 213 4.08 -1.12 -15.61
CA LEU A 213 3.41 -1.44 -16.87
C LEU A 213 3.90 -0.56 -18.04
N GLY A 214 5.04 0.13 -17.88
CA GLY A 214 5.63 0.98 -18.91
C GLY A 214 5.29 2.48 -18.78
N GLY A 215 4.60 2.90 -17.71
CA GLY A 215 4.38 4.30 -17.39
C GLY A 215 5.69 5.03 -17.06
N GLN A 216 5.75 6.33 -17.30
CA GLN A 216 6.87 7.18 -16.92
C GLN A 216 6.61 7.86 -15.59
N ALA A 217 7.67 8.02 -14.78
CA ALA A 217 7.64 8.82 -13.57
C ALA A 217 8.38 10.13 -13.83
N LEU A 218 7.72 11.27 -13.56
CA LEU A 218 8.28 12.61 -13.71
C LEU A 218 8.17 13.35 -12.37
N PRO A 219 9.13 14.21 -12.01
CA PRO A 219 9.03 15.00 -10.78
C PRO A 219 7.70 15.78 -10.71
N CYS A 220 7.09 15.79 -9.52
CA CYS A 220 5.91 16.56 -9.19
C CYS A 220 6.24 17.51 -8.03
N GLU A 221 5.86 18.76 -8.13
CA GLU A 221 6.03 19.72 -7.04
C GLU A 221 5.18 19.31 -5.83
N VAL A 222 5.78 19.26 -4.66
CA VAL A 222 5.09 18.93 -3.41
C VAL A 222 4.45 20.20 -2.84
N THR A 223 3.16 20.38 -3.12
CA THR A 223 2.39 21.50 -2.56
C THR A 223 2.01 21.23 -1.10
N PRO A 224 1.62 22.29 -0.32
CA PRO A 224 1.07 22.10 1.02
C PRO A 224 -0.17 21.20 1.05
N GLU A 225 -1.01 21.24 0.00
CA GLU A 225 -2.19 20.40 -0.12
C GLU A 225 -1.81 18.92 -0.33
N ILE A 226 -0.88 18.62 -1.27
CA ILE A 226 -0.35 17.26 -1.48
C ILE A 226 0.25 16.74 -0.18
N THR A 227 1.03 17.56 0.52
CA THR A 227 1.64 17.19 1.80
C THR A 227 0.57 16.81 2.82
N LYS A 228 -0.42 17.70 3.03
CA LYS A 228 -1.48 17.48 4.01
C LYS A 228 -2.27 16.21 3.70
N LEU A 229 -2.77 16.07 2.48
CA LEU A 229 -3.58 14.91 2.08
C LEU A 229 -2.82 13.60 2.22
N SER A 230 -1.52 13.59 1.87
CA SER A 230 -0.70 12.38 1.96
C SER A 230 -0.41 11.97 3.39
N LEU A 231 -0.16 12.93 4.28
CA LEU A 231 0.05 12.65 5.71
C LEU A 231 -1.24 12.21 6.39
N ASP A 232 -2.35 12.87 6.11
CA ASP A 232 -3.68 12.50 6.65
C ASP A 232 -4.08 11.10 6.17
N ALA A 233 -3.84 10.77 4.90
CA ALA A 233 -4.14 9.46 4.34
C ALA A 233 -3.27 8.34 4.97
N ALA A 234 -1.97 8.57 5.12
CA ALA A 234 -1.08 7.62 5.78
C ALA A 234 -1.48 7.39 7.25
N ALA A 235 -1.82 8.46 7.96
CA ALA A 235 -2.29 8.40 9.34
C ALA A 235 -3.63 7.67 9.45
N ALA A 236 -4.57 7.91 8.54
CA ALA A 236 -5.90 7.27 8.53
C ALA A 236 -5.80 5.74 8.46
N VAL A 237 -4.85 5.21 7.70
CA VAL A 237 -4.63 3.76 7.57
C VAL A 237 -3.58 3.21 8.54
N GLY A 238 -2.99 4.07 9.37
CA GLY A 238 -1.96 3.70 10.36
C GLY A 238 -0.63 3.26 9.74
N ALA A 239 -0.29 3.75 8.54
CA ALA A 239 0.93 3.36 7.85
C ALA A 239 2.10 4.30 8.17
N ASP A 240 3.22 3.72 8.66
CA ASP A 240 4.48 4.43 8.86
C ASP A 240 5.21 4.70 7.54
N ILE A 241 5.14 3.75 6.62
CA ILE A 241 5.72 3.82 5.27
C ILE A 241 4.59 3.64 4.28
N ALA A 242 4.32 4.65 3.47
CA ALA A 242 3.20 4.63 2.54
C ALA A 242 3.55 5.20 1.17
N GLY A 243 2.98 4.55 0.14
CA GLY A 243 2.83 5.15 -1.17
C GLY A 243 1.39 5.63 -1.32
N VAL A 244 1.17 6.93 -1.31
CA VAL A 244 -0.16 7.52 -1.45
C VAL A 244 -0.39 7.87 -2.92
N ASP A 245 -1.49 7.39 -3.48
CA ASP A 245 -1.90 7.71 -4.85
C ASP A 245 -2.98 8.77 -4.82
N LEU A 246 -2.69 9.92 -5.43
CA LEU A 246 -3.62 11.02 -5.60
C LEU A 246 -4.03 11.13 -7.06
N ILE A 247 -5.28 11.50 -7.29
CA ILE A 247 -5.79 11.90 -8.59
C ILE A 247 -6.30 13.33 -8.51
N GLU A 248 -6.17 14.04 -9.63
CA GLU A 248 -6.62 15.39 -9.82
C GLU A 248 -7.86 15.35 -10.70
N ASP A 249 -8.99 15.91 -10.24
CA ASP A 249 -10.19 15.99 -11.07
C ASP A 249 -10.09 17.17 -12.08
N ARG A 250 -11.13 17.36 -12.90
CA ARG A 250 -11.17 18.43 -13.91
C ARG A 250 -11.07 19.84 -13.32
N ASP A 251 -11.50 20.01 -12.08
CA ASP A 251 -11.49 21.30 -11.38
C ASP A 251 -10.19 21.51 -10.60
N GLY A 252 -9.23 20.59 -10.71
CA GLY A 252 -7.95 20.62 -10.01
C GLY A 252 -8.03 20.16 -8.55
N ARG A 253 -9.16 19.60 -8.09
CA ARG A 253 -9.30 19.09 -6.75
C ARG A 253 -8.58 17.75 -6.62
N LEU A 254 -7.79 17.60 -5.55
CA LEU A 254 -7.07 16.37 -5.25
C LEU A 254 -7.92 15.40 -4.44
N LEU A 255 -7.90 14.12 -4.85
CA LEU A 255 -8.56 13.01 -4.17
C LEU A 255 -7.54 11.90 -3.91
N VAL A 256 -7.60 11.29 -2.72
CA VAL A 256 -6.80 10.09 -2.40
C VAL A 256 -7.48 8.88 -3.02
N LEU A 257 -6.78 8.21 -3.91
CA LEU A 257 -7.29 7.02 -4.60
C LEU A 257 -6.97 5.73 -3.84
N GLU A 258 -5.74 5.63 -3.31
CA GLU A 258 -5.22 4.41 -2.66
C GLU A 258 -4.03 4.74 -1.77
N VAL A 259 -3.85 3.96 -0.70
CA VAL A 259 -2.65 3.98 0.14
C VAL A 259 -2.01 2.61 0.14
N ASN A 260 -0.75 2.53 -0.26
CA ASN A 260 0.00 1.29 -0.40
C ASN A 260 1.00 1.13 0.74
N HIS A 261 0.83 0.10 1.59
CA HIS A 261 1.72 -0.19 2.73
C HIS A 261 3.09 -0.75 2.34
N ARG A 262 3.19 -1.35 1.15
CA ARG A 262 4.43 -1.82 0.53
C ARG A 262 4.70 -0.98 -0.71
N VAL A 263 5.29 0.19 -0.50
CA VAL A 263 5.57 1.10 -1.62
C VAL A 263 6.70 0.54 -2.49
N GLU A 264 6.46 0.48 -3.80
CA GLU A 264 7.48 0.30 -4.82
C GLU A 264 8.04 1.67 -5.19
N PHE A 265 9.36 1.85 -5.02
CA PHE A 265 9.97 3.17 -5.14
C PHE A 265 11.07 3.28 -6.21
N SER A 266 11.40 2.24 -6.95
CA SER A 266 12.45 2.30 -7.98
C SER A 266 12.16 3.37 -9.04
N GLY A 267 10.92 3.48 -9.54
CA GLY A 267 10.54 4.50 -10.51
C GLY A 267 10.55 5.92 -9.90
N PHE A 268 10.08 6.05 -8.67
CA PHE A 268 10.13 7.29 -7.91
C PHE A 268 11.59 7.73 -7.66
N GLN A 269 12.43 6.80 -7.22
CA GLN A 269 13.85 7.04 -6.99
C GLN A 269 14.57 7.46 -8.27
N ALA A 270 14.24 6.86 -9.42
CA ALA A 270 14.84 7.23 -10.69
C ALA A 270 14.45 8.67 -11.12
N ALA A 271 13.20 9.06 -10.86
CA ALA A 271 12.71 10.40 -11.20
C ALA A 271 13.29 11.51 -10.30
N LEU A 272 13.62 11.20 -9.03
CA LEU A 272 14.12 12.14 -8.03
C LEU A 272 15.54 11.80 -7.55
N ALA A 273 16.35 11.15 -8.40
CA ALA A 273 17.62 10.51 -8.04
C ALA A 273 18.57 11.36 -7.18
N ASP A 274 18.66 12.67 -7.48
CA ASP A 274 19.59 13.58 -6.83
C ASP A 274 18.97 14.37 -5.65
N GLN A 275 17.68 14.12 -5.37
CA GLN A 275 16.93 14.89 -4.37
C GLN A 275 16.66 14.07 -3.10
N VAL A 276 16.48 12.75 -3.23
CA VAL A 276 16.09 11.89 -2.13
C VAL A 276 16.60 10.46 -2.34
N ASP A 277 17.07 9.80 -1.28
CA ASP A 277 17.27 8.35 -1.23
C ASP A 277 16.20 7.73 -0.32
N VAL A 278 15.20 7.10 -0.94
CA VAL A 278 14.06 6.51 -0.22
C VAL A 278 14.50 5.39 0.72
N ALA A 279 15.47 4.56 0.29
CA ALA A 279 15.96 3.47 1.11
C ALA A 279 16.67 3.98 2.37
N ASP A 280 17.42 5.04 2.23
CA ASP A 280 18.11 5.70 3.36
C ASP A 280 17.09 6.23 4.38
N HIS A 281 16.04 6.91 3.94
CA HIS A 281 14.99 7.41 4.83
C HIS A 281 14.22 6.29 5.53
N ILE A 282 13.96 5.17 4.83
CA ILE A 282 13.31 4.00 5.44
C ILE A 282 14.21 3.41 6.53
N VAL A 283 15.50 3.21 6.26
CA VAL A 283 16.43 2.64 7.24
C VAL A 283 16.60 3.58 8.45
N ASP A 284 16.73 4.90 8.23
CA ASP A 284 16.80 5.88 9.31
C ASP A 284 15.54 5.83 10.19
N HIS A 285 14.36 5.76 9.60
CA HIS A 285 13.10 5.60 10.34
C HIS A 285 13.09 4.31 11.18
N LEU A 286 13.56 3.19 10.64
CA LEU A 286 13.64 1.93 11.39
C LEU A 286 14.62 2.02 12.56
N LEU A 287 15.74 2.74 12.39
CA LEU A 287 16.70 2.96 13.48
C LEU A 287 16.13 3.85 14.59
N GLU A 288 15.39 4.89 14.23
CA GLU A 288 14.65 5.72 15.20
C GLU A 288 13.63 4.91 15.99
N ARG A 289 12.95 3.95 15.34
CA ARG A 289 11.99 3.03 15.98
C ARG A 289 12.68 2.03 16.90
N ALA A 290 13.79 1.45 16.48
CA ALA A 290 14.54 0.47 17.27
C ALA A 290 15.16 1.05 18.54
N GLN A 291 15.30 2.38 18.66
CA GLN A 291 15.82 3.08 19.85
C GLN A 291 14.76 3.42 20.89
N ARG A 292 13.48 3.28 20.58
CA ARG A 292 12.34 3.53 21.48
C ARG A 292 12.03 2.32 22.34
#